data_09a2c3fef4fa6b7a0d5048d8112cb5d9
#
_entry.id   09a2c3fef4fa6b7a0d5048d8112cb5d9
#
_cell.length_a   1.000
_cell.length_b   1.000
_cell.length_c   1.000
_cell.angle_alpha   90.00
_cell.angle_beta   90.00
_cell.angle_gamma   90.00
#
_symmetry.space_group_name_H-M   'P 1'
#
loop_
_entity.id
_entity.type
_entity.pdbx_description
1 polymer ?
#
loop_
_entity_poly.entity_id
_entity_poly.type
_entity_poly.pdbx_seq_one_letter_code
_entity_poly.pdbx_strand_id
1 'polypeptide(L)'
;MNWLVVGGRGSGKTRLGAEWVNALVRGLPPFAHGRRHMRIALVGETLGDVREVMVDGPSGIATISRWNRPRYEPTRRRLLWDSGAVAQAFSSEDPESLRGPQFEAAWCDELAKWKNADACFDMLQFGLRLGEAPRQLVTTTPRPMPLFKRLLGDPNFAVTRMRTEENAQNLAAGFIEAVRARYAGTRLARQELDGELIEDRPDALWNRAMLEEATGHYGALRRIVVALDPPATSRRTSDACGIVVAALDEDDRAVVLQDATMNAARPQDWAARAVALYRQYEADCIVAEVNQGGEMVAAVLNTVDPAVPVKAVRATRGKWLRAEPVAALYAQGRVVHAARMPELEDEMCDFGPEGLSGGRSPDRMDALVWAVHDLLLGRARRPRIRNLS
;
A
#
# COMPACT_ATOMS: atom_id res chain seq x y z
N MET A 1 23.89 -6.19 -20.06
CA MET A 1 23.69 -5.48 -18.77
C MET A 1 22.21 -5.34 -18.55
N ASN A 2 21.71 -5.89 -17.47
CA ASN A 2 20.31 -5.76 -17.07
C ASN A 2 20.17 -4.58 -16.09
N TRP A 3 19.05 -3.89 -16.15
CA TRP A 3 18.82 -2.69 -15.37
C TRP A 3 17.43 -2.73 -14.72
N LEU A 4 17.39 -2.66 -13.40
CA LEU A 4 16.17 -2.59 -12.60
C LEU A 4 15.99 -1.15 -12.08
N VAL A 5 14.94 -0.49 -12.52
CA VAL A 5 14.57 0.86 -12.08
C VAL A 5 13.35 0.78 -11.18
N VAL A 6 13.57 1.09 -9.93
CA VAL A 6 12.56 1.07 -8.87
C VAL A 6 12.19 2.50 -8.51
N GLY A 7 10.92 2.83 -8.52
CA GLY A 7 10.56 4.21 -8.18
C GLY A 7 9.09 4.42 -7.89
N GLY A 8 8.80 5.53 -7.21
CA GLY A 8 7.44 5.94 -6.88
C GLY A 8 6.60 6.32 -8.11
N ARG A 9 5.31 6.57 -7.89
CA ARG A 9 4.41 7.07 -8.94
C ARG A 9 4.84 8.46 -9.39
N GLY A 10 4.89 8.66 -10.69
CA GLY A 10 5.30 9.96 -11.26
C GLY A 10 6.81 10.22 -11.20
N SER A 11 7.65 9.26 -10.77
CA SER A 11 9.11 9.42 -10.74
C SER A 11 9.78 9.46 -12.12
N GLY A 12 9.04 9.24 -13.22
CA GLY A 12 9.57 9.28 -14.58
C GLY A 12 9.99 7.93 -15.17
N LYS A 13 9.68 6.80 -14.52
CA LYS A 13 10.04 5.44 -14.96
C LYS A 13 9.65 5.15 -16.41
N THR A 14 8.39 5.39 -16.77
CA THR A 14 7.87 5.15 -18.13
C THR A 14 8.58 6.02 -19.16
N ARG A 15 8.84 7.30 -18.82
CA ARG A 15 9.62 8.20 -19.70
C ARG A 15 11.04 7.67 -19.92
N LEU A 16 11.69 7.20 -18.86
CA LEU A 16 13.03 6.61 -18.97
C LEU A 16 13.01 5.37 -19.87
N GLY A 17 12.02 4.47 -19.73
CA GLY A 17 11.89 3.30 -20.59
C GLY A 17 11.70 3.66 -22.07
N ALA A 18 10.86 4.62 -22.35
CA ALA A 18 10.62 5.10 -23.71
C ALA A 18 11.88 5.76 -24.35
N GLU A 19 12.61 6.59 -23.60
CA GLU A 19 13.87 7.19 -24.04
C GLU A 19 14.95 6.11 -24.24
N TRP A 20 15.01 5.10 -23.36
CA TRP A 20 15.94 3.99 -23.51
C TRP A 20 15.68 3.20 -24.81
N VAL A 21 14.43 2.85 -25.11
CA VAL A 21 14.06 2.19 -26.37
C VAL A 21 14.43 3.05 -27.59
N ASN A 22 14.09 4.34 -27.58
CA ASN A 22 14.40 5.27 -28.67
C ASN A 22 15.91 5.40 -28.89
N ALA A 23 16.69 5.46 -27.82
CA ALA A 23 18.14 5.53 -27.92
C ALA A 23 18.74 4.23 -28.45
N LEU A 24 18.23 3.06 -28.05
CA LEU A 24 18.68 1.76 -28.58
C LEU A 24 18.43 1.64 -30.09
N VAL A 25 17.24 2.00 -30.56
CA VAL A 25 16.88 1.96 -31.99
C VAL A 25 17.76 2.90 -32.82
N ARG A 26 18.13 4.05 -32.27
CA ARG A 26 18.92 5.08 -32.96
C ARG A 26 20.44 4.92 -32.79
N GLY A 27 20.86 4.08 -31.83
CA GLY A 27 22.30 3.95 -31.50
C GLY A 27 22.84 5.11 -30.69
N LEU A 28 22.04 5.82 -29.92
CA LEU A 28 22.41 7.06 -29.22
C LEU A 28 22.98 6.84 -27.82
N PRO A 29 23.98 7.63 -27.40
CA PRO A 29 24.39 7.66 -26.01
C PRO A 29 23.27 8.27 -25.11
N PRO A 30 23.28 7.99 -23.82
CA PRO A 30 24.24 7.16 -23.11
C PRO A 30 23.97 5.66 -23.23
N PHE A 31 22.86 5.26 -23.87
CA PHE A 31 22.39 3.88 -23.82
C PHE A 31 22.96 2.97 -24.93
N ALA A 32 23.36 3.47 -26.07
CA ALA A 32 23.67 2.62 -27.22
C ALA A 32 24.94 2.96 -28.03
N HIS A 33 25.72 3.92 -27.69
CA HIS A 33 27.07 4.24 -28.24
C HIS A 33 27.34 3.83 -29.72
N GLY A 34 26.43 4.18 -30.64
CA GLY A 34 26.54 3.88 -32.08
C GLY A 34 25.89 2.55 -32.52
N ARG A 35 25.69 1.59 -31.64
CA ARG A 35 25.04 0.30 -31.96
C ARG A 35 23.53 0.42 -31.93
N ARG A 36 22.85 0.05 -33.02
CA ARG A 36 21.39 0.00 -33.11
C ARG A 36 20.87 -1.38 -32.72
N HIS A 37 19.76 -1.40 -32.01
CA HIS A 37 19.05 -2.63 -31.66
C HIS A 37 17.77 -2.72 -32.52
N MET A 38 17.61 -3.82 -33.23
CA MET A 38 16.61 -3.96 -34.28
C MET A 38 15.38 -4.76 -33.81
N ARG A 39 15.50 -5.54 -32.75
CA ARG A 39 14.45 -6.43 -32.24
C ARG A 39 14.28 -6.22 -30.75
N ILE A 40 13.18 -5.59 -30.35
CA ILE A 40 12.91 -5.19 -28.96
C ILE A 40 11.58 -5.79 -28.50
N ALA A 41 11.52 -6.37 -27.30
CA ALA A 41 10.28 -6.73 -26.62
C ALA A 41 9.79 -5.58 -25.73
N LEU A 42 8.51 -5.27 -25.80
CA LEU A 42 7.81 -4.40 -24.86
C LEU A 42 6.82 -5.28 -24.08
N VAL A 43 7.03 -5.41 -22.78
CA VAL A 43 6.21 -6.29 -21.94
C VAL A 43 5.56 -5.46 -20.84
N GLY A 44 4.23 -5.49 -20.78
CA GLY A 44 3.43 -4.82 -19.75
C GLY A 44 2.49 -5.79 -19.03
N GLU A 45 1.72 -5.28 -18.07
CA GLU A 45 0.71 -6.07 -17.37
C GLU A 45 -0.29 -6.65 -18.36
N THR A 46 -0.91 -5.77 -19.18
CA THR A 46 -1.84 -6.13 -20.27
C THR A 46 -1.38 -5.53 -21.60
N LEU A 47 -1.90 -6.02 -22.72
CA LEU A 47 -1.66 -5.39 -24.04
C LEU A 47 -2.21 -3.97 -24.11
N GLY A 48 -3.28 -3.67 -23.36
CA GLY A 48 -3.82 -2.33 -23.22
C GLY A 48 -2.81 -1.40 -22.58
N ASP A 49 -2.18 -1.80 -21.49
CA ASP A 49 -1.14 -0.99 -20.81
C ASP A 49 0.07 -0.75 -21.73
N VAL A 50 0.52 -1.78 -22.44
CA VAL A 50 1.61 -1.59 -23.40
C VAL A 50 1.24 -0.52 -24.42
N ARG A 51 0.03 -0.56 -24.98
CA ARG A 51 -0.41 0.41 -25.97
C ARG A 51 -0.62 1.79 -25.37
N GLU A 52 -1.44 1.92 -24.34
CA GLU A 52 -1.89 3.22 -23.81
C GLU A 52 -0.83 3.91 -22.95
N VAL A 53 0.12 3.15 -22.37
CA VAL A 53 1.16 3.72 -21.49
C VAL A 53 2.53 3.73 -22.16
N MET A 54 3.02 2.56 -22.64
CA MET A 54 4.38 2.43 -23.15
C MET A 54 4.51 2.99 -24.57
N VAL A 55 3.45 2.94 -25.42
CA VAL A 55 3.47 3.36 -26.81
C VAL A 55 2.89 4.77 -26.99
N ASP A 56 1.61 4.95 -26.75
CA ASP A 56 0.86 6.16 -27.09
C ASP A 56 0.70 7.15 -25.93
N GLY A 57 0.99 6.75 -24.69
CA GLY A 57 0.86 7.60 -23.51
C GLY A 57 1.69 8.89 -23.59
N PRO A 58 1.45 9.86 -22.70
CA PRO A 58 2.17 11.15 -22.72
C PRO A 58 3.70 11.02 -22.62
N SER A 59 4.17 9.95 -21.96
CA SER A 59 5.59 9.57 -21.86
C SER A 59 5.96 8.37 -22.74
N GLY A 60 5.06 7.92 -23.60
CA GLY A 60 5.23 6.73 -24.43
C GLY A 60 6.17 6.93 -25.62
N ILE A 61 6.66 5.82 -26.14
CA ILE A 61 7.68 5.78 -27.20
C ILE A 61 7.30 6.62 -28.41
N ALA A 62 6.08 6.49 -28.94
CA ALA A 62 5.63 7.21 -30.11
C ALA A 62 5.44 8.71 -29.85
N THR A 63 5.00 9.08 -28.65
CA THR A 63 4.76 10.47 -28.27
C THR A 63 6.06 11.28 -28.11
N ILE A 64 7.08 10.66 -27.51
CA ILE A 64 8.36 11.36 -27.27
C ILE A 64 9.28 11.35 -28.48
N SER A 65 9.04 10.49 -29.48
CA SER A 65 9.87 10.31 -30.67
C SER A 65 9.61 11.41 -31.74
N ARG A 66 9.95 12.65 -31.45
CA ARG A 66 9.65 13.80 -32.31
C ARG A 66 10.29 13.71 -33.72
N TRP A 67 11.50 13.13 -33.81
CA TRP A 67 12.33 13.13 -35.05
C TRP A 67 12.40 11.79 -35.76
N ASN A 68 11.91 10.71 -35.13
CA ASN A 68 11.97 9.36 -35.65
C ASN A 68 10.79 8.55 -35.08
N ARG A 69 9.59 9.09 -35.32
CA ARG A 69 8.36 8.51 -34.75
C ARG A 69 8.07 7.17 -35.42
N PRO A 70 7.98 6.08 -34.65
CA PRO A 70 7.62 4.79 -35.21
C PRO A 70 6.13 4.76 -35.59
N ARG A 71 5.81 3.90 -36.57
CA ARG A 71 4.43 3.56 -36.91
C ARG A 71 3.97 2.40 -36.05
N TYR A 72 2.85 2.54 -35.37
CA TYR A 72 2.21 1.43 -34.66
C TYR A 72 1.35 0.61 -35.62
N GLU A 73 1.52 -0.72 -35.62
CA GLU A 73 0.73 -1.68 -36.38
C GLU A 73 -0.16 -2.50 -35.42
N PRO A 74 -1.44 -2.10 -35.19
CA PRO A 74 -2.29 -2.71 -34.17
C PRO A 74 -2.50 -4.22 -34.34
N THR A 75 -2.74 -4.67 -35.57
CA THR A 75 -2.95 -6.09 -35.89
C THR A 75 -1.74 -6.97 -35.57
N ARG A 76 -0.55 -6.43 -35.76
CA ARG A 76 0.73 -7.11 -35.44
C ARG A 76 1.27 -6.77 -34.07
N ARG A 77 0.61 -5.86 -33.33
CA ARG A 77 1.01 -5.41 -31.98
C ARG A 77 2.46 -4.97 -31.91
N ARG A 78 2.89 -4.10 -32.84
CA ARG A 78 4.30 -3.70 -32.92
C ARG A 78 4.49 -2.26 -33.39
N LEU A 79 5.59 -1.68 -32.96
CA LEU A 79 6.16 -0.45 -33.49
C LEU A 79 7.17 -0.77 -34.58
N LEU A 80 7.12 -0.02 -35.68
CA LEU A 80 8.04 -0.14 -36.80
C LEU A 80 8.67 1.24 -37.09
N TRP A 81 9.99 1.30 -37.08
CA TRP A 81 10.78 2.48 -37.49
C TRP A 81 11.20 2.36 -38.92
N ASP A 82 11.47 3.50 -39.57
CA ASP A 82 11.99 3.56 -40.96
C ASP A 82 13.35 2.85 -41.11
N SER A 83 14.12 2.72 -40.03
CA SER A 83 15.36 1.94 -39.98
C SER A 83 15.14 0.43 -40.10
N GLY A 84 13.90 -0.05 -40.09
CA GLY A 84 13.55 -1.47 -40.00
C GLY A 84 13.58 -2.04 -38.60
N ALA A 85 13.87 -1.25 -37.58
CA ALA A 85 13.75 -1.70 -36.18
C ALA A 85 12.30 -1.97 -35.81
N VAL A 86 12.09 -2.99 -34.98
CA VAL A 86 10.78 -3.43 -34.53
C VAL A 86 10.77 -3.56 -33.03
N ALA A 87 9.77 -2.96 -32.36
CA ALA A 87 9.46 -3.26 -30.96
C ALA A 87 8.08 -3.92 -30.88
N GLN A 88 8.04 -5.15 -30.40
CA GLN A 88 6.83 -5.96 -30.33
C GLN A 88 6.24 -5.97 -28.93
N ALA A 89 4.92 -5.78 -28.84
CA ALA A 89 4.16 -5.74 -27.58
C ALA A 89 3.72 -7.12 -27.12
N PHE A 90 3.88 -7.37 -25.82
CA PHE A 90 3.48 -8.60 -25.12
C PHE A 90 2.78 -8.26 -23.81
N SER A 91 1.92 -9.16 -23.35
CA SER A 91 1.26 -9.09 -22.05
C SER A 91 1.80 -10.18 -21.12
N SER A 92 1.94 -9.83 -19.85
CA SER A 92 2.26 -10.80 -18.79
C SER A 92 1.14 -11.82 -18.57
N GLU A 93 -0.06 -11.57 -19.09
CA GLU A 93 -1.19 -12.51 -19.03
C GLU A 93 -1.01 -13.71 -19.95
N ASP A 94 -0.18 -13.58 -21.01
CA ASP A 94 0.07 -14.62 -22.00
C ASP A 94 1.59 -14.88 -22.18
N PRO A 95 2.24 -15.58 -21.22
CA PRO A 95 3.66 -15.91 -21.28
C PRO A 95 4.04 -16.71 -22.53
N GLU A 96 3.13 -17.55 -23.06
CA GLU A 96 3.40 -18.40 -24.22
C GLU A 96 3.61 -17.60 -25.51
N SER A 97 3.07 -16.39 -25.61
CA SER A 97 3.32 -15.49 -26.75
C SER A 97 4.79 -15.09 -26.90
N LEU A 98 5.59 -15.16 -25.84
CA LEU A 98 7.03 -14.93 -25.84
C LEU A 98 7.84 -16.14 -26.33
N ARG A 99 7.19 -17.32 -26.49
CA ARG A 99 7.84 -18.51 -27.03
C ARG A 99 7.98 -18.39 -28.54
N GLY A 100 9.20 -18.41 -29.03
CA GLY A 100 9.54 -18.32 -30.46
C GLY A 100 10.19 -17.01 -30.89
N PRO A 101 9.64 -15.83 -30.59
CA PRO A 101 10.30 -14.56 -30.88
C PRO A 101 11.68 -14.44 -30.23
N GLN A 102 12.57 -13.63 -30.87
CA GLN A 102 13.93 -13.42 -30.40
C GLN A 102 14.22 -11.91 -30.34
N PHE A 103 14.94 -11.47 -29.32
CA PHE A 103 15.15 -10.06 -29.04
C PHE A 103 16.61 -9.74 -28.72
N GLU A 104 17.03 -8.53 -29.08
CA GLU A 104 18.31 -7.90 -28.67
C GLU A 104 18.14 -7.11 -27.39
N ALA A 105 16.90 -6.63 -27.12
CA ALA A 105 16.58 -5.88 -25.93
C ALA A 105 15.12 -6.10 -25.51
N ALA A 106 14.83 -5.86 -24.22
CA ALA A 106 13.47 -5.89 -23.68
C ALA A 106 13.27 -4.76 -22.67
N TRP A 107 12.09 -4.13 -22.71
CA TRP A 107 11.61 -3.25 -21.67
C TRP A 107 10.36 -3.88 -21.03
N CYS A 108 10.49 -4.16 -19.73
CA CYS A 108 9.44 -4.71 -18.87
C CYS A 108 8.91 -3.59 -17.99
N ASP A 109 7.67 -3.12 -18.22
CA ASP A 109 7.07 -2.03 -17.43
C ASP A 109 6.14 -2.56 -16.35
N GLU A 110 6.20 -1.93 -15.18
CA GLU A 110 5.40 -2.25 -13.98
C GLU A 110 5.41 -3.75 -13.61
N LEU A 111 6.61 -4.38 -13.66
CA LEU A 111 6.79 -5.82 -13.42
C LEU A 111 6.11 -6.32 -12.14
N ALA A 112 6.11 -5.53 -11.07
CA ALA A 112 5.48 -5.91 -9.81
C ALA A 112 3.94 -5.97 -9.84
N LYS A 113 3.30 -5.68 -10.98
CA LYS A 113 1.85 -5.87 -11.22
C LYS A 113 1.52 -7.11 -12.04
N TRP A 114 2.51 -7.79 -12.61
CA TRP A 114 2.29 -8.88 -13.53
C TRP A 114 1.66 -10.10 -12.84
N LYS A 115 0.58 -10.64 -13.42
CA LYS A 115 -0.11 -11.83 -12.90
C LYS A 115 0.74 -13.09 -12.97
N ASN A 116 1.37 -13.34 -14.15
CA ASN A 116 2.20 -14.50 -14.41
C ASN A 116 3.68 -14.11 -14.47
N ALA A 117 4.15 -13.36 -13.48
CA ALA A 117 5.43 -12.66 -13.51
C ALA A 117 6.62 -13.61 -13.76
N ASP A 118 6.73 -14.70 -12.99
CA ASP A 118 7.85 -15.64 -13.11
C ASP A 118 7.83 -16.34 -14.50
N ALA A 119 6.69 -16.89 -14.90
CA ALA A 119 6.58 -17.56 -16.20
C ALA A 119 6.86 -16.62 -17.39
N CYS A 120 6.31 -15.40 -17.34
CA CYS A 120 6.53 -14.40 -18.39
C CYS A 120 8.00 -13.95 -18.44
N PHE A 121 8.58 -13.71 -17.28
CA PHE A 121 9.99 -13.31 -17.17
C PHE A 121 10.92 -14.41 -17.69
N ASP A 122 10.70 -15.66 -17.31
CA ASP A 122 11.51 -16.79 -17.74
C ASP A 122 11.41 -17.01 -19.28
N MET A 123 10.20 -16.93 -19.86
CA MET A 123 10.03 -17.01 -21.33
C MET A 123 10.75 -15.89 -22.04
N LEU A 124 10.73 -14.67 -21.49
CA LEU A 124 11.46 -13.53 -22.03
C LEU A 124 13.00 -13.77 -22.00
N GLN A 125 13.54 -14.34 -20.91
CA GLN A 125 14.96 -14.67 -20.82
C GLN A 125 15.41 -15.61 -21.96
N PHE A 126 14.61 -16.64 -22.29
CA PHE A 126 14.88 -17.51 -23.44
C PHE A 126 14.81 -16.77 -24.78
N GLY A 127 13.99 -15.73 -24.88
CA GLY A 127 13.87 -14.87 -26.07
C GLY A 127 15.01 -13.86 -26.24
N LEU A 128 15.66 -13.44 -25.15
CA LEU A 128 16.76 -12.46 -25.16
C LEU A 128 18.09 -13.11 -25.56
N ARG A 129 18.23 -13.45 -26.84
CA ARG A 129 19.38 -14.21 -27.38
C ARG A 129 19.94 -13.68 -28.71
N LEU A 130 19.47 -12.51 -29.16
CA LEU A 130 20.02 -11.87 -30.35
C LEU A 130 21.11 -10.87 -30.00
N GLY A 131 22.03 -10.70 -30.94
CA GLY A 131 23.15 -9.79 -30.78
C GLY A 131 24.24 -10.31 -29.84
N GLU A 132 25.29 -9.53 -29.61
CA GLU A 132 26.42 -9.95 -28.76
C GLU A 132 26.14 -9.82 -27.25
N ALA A 133 25.31 -8.88 -26.87
CA ALA A 133 24.97 -8.59 -25.48
C ALA A 133 23.51 -8.14 -25.36
N PRO A 134 22.57 -9.06 -25.23
CA PRO A 134 21.17 -8.71 -24.99
C PRO A 134 21.02 -7.84 -23.76
N ARG A 135 20.07 -6.91 -23.79
CA ARG A 135 19.83 -5.93 -22.71
C ARG A 135 18.42 -6.00 -22.20
N GLN A 136 18.25 -5.79 -20.90
CA GLN A 136 16.94 -5.73 -20.30
C GLN A 136 16.83 -4.51 -19.40
N LEU A 137 15.72 -3.78 -19.52
CA LEU A 137 15.27 -2.75 -18.60
C LEU A 137 13.99 -3.22 -17.94
N VAL A 138 13.96 -3.21 -16.63
CA VAL A 138 12.77 -3.47 -15.81
C VAL A 138 12.44 -2.20 -15.06
N THR A 139 11.23 -1.68 -15.24
CA THR A 139 10.71 -0.52 -14.51
C THR A 139 9.55 -0.96 -13.64
N THR A 140 9.51 -0.55 -12.36
CA THR A 140 8.42 -0.92 -11.47
C THR A 140 8.29 -0.02 -10.26
N THR A 141 7.07 0.13 -9.75
CA THR A 141 6.83 0.55 -8.37
C THR A 141 6.99 -0.70 -7.48
N PRO A 142 7.73 -0.62 -6.37
CA PRO A 142 8.06 -1.81 -5.59
C PRO A 142 6.82 -2.43 -4.95
N ARG A 143 6.75 -3.77 -5.02
CA ARG A 143 5.77 -4.59 -4.29
C ARG A 143 6.47 -5.84 -3.78
N PRO A 144 6.07 -6.41 -2.62
CA PRO A 144 6.72 -7.56 -2.02
C PRO A 144 6.37 -8.87 -2.73
N MET A 145 6.80 -9.03 -3.99
CA MET A 145 6.60 -10.24 -4.78
C MET A 145 7.92 -11.00 -4.97
N PRO A 146 7.89 -12.35 -5.08
CA PRO A 146 9.11 -13.18 -5.14
C PRO A 146 10.07 -12.80 -6.27
N LEU A 147 9.58 -12.62 -7.50
CA LEU A 147 10.41 -12.24 -8.64
C LEU A 147 11.12 -10.90 -8.41
N PHE A 148 10.41 -9.89 -7.91
CA PHE A 148 11.01 -8.57 -7.67
C PHE A 148 12.14 -8.65 -6.61
N LYS A 149 11.92 -9.41 -5.52
CA LYS A 149 12.95 -9.65 -4.49
C LYS A 149 14.17 -10.35 -5.07
N ARG A 150 13.95 -11.36 -5.92
CA ARG A 150 15.02 -12.08 -6.63
C ARG A 150 15.84 -11.14 -7.49
N LEU A 151 15.19 -10.25 -8.27
CA LEU A 151 15.89 -9.29 -9.13
C LEU A 151 16.63 -8.21 -8.34
N LEU A 152 16.13 -7.78 -7.18
CA LEU A 152 16.85 -6.85 -6.30
C LEU A 152 18.15 -7.42 -5.76
N GLY A 153 18.22 -8.73 -5.53
CA GLY A 153 19.40 -9.45 -5.05
C GLY A 153 20.31 -10.00 -6.15
N ASP A 154 19.91 -9.90 -7.43
CA ASP A 154 20.68 -10.46 -8.55
C ASP A 154 21.85 -9.53 -8.93
N PRO A 155 23.11 -9.97 -8.80
CA PRO A 155 24.29 -9.16 -9.14
C PRO A 155 24.38 -8.80 -10.64
N ASN A 156 23.61 -9.47 -11.51
CA ASN A 156 23.54 -9.15 -12.94
C ASN A 156 22.62 -7.96 -13.24
N PHE A 157 21.87 -7.47 -12.26
CA PHE A 157 21.03 -6.29 -12.38
C PHE A 157 21.67 -5.07 -11.71
N ALA A 158 21.89 -4.01 -12.48
CA ALA A 158 22.15 -2.69 -11.89
C ALA A 158 20.82 -2.13 -11.36
N VAL A 159 20.78 -1.72 -10.10
CA VAL A 159 19.56 -1.19 -9.46
C VAL A 159 19.65 0.33 -9.34
N THR A 160 18.65 1.04 -9.86
CA THR A 160 18.49 2.49 -9.68
C THR A 160 17.17 2.76 -8.96
N ARG A 161 17.20 3.62 -7.95
CA ARG A 161 16.02 4.10 -7.25
C ARG A 161 15.69 5.52 -7.67
N MET A 162 14.41 5.82 -7.92
CA MET A 162 13.91 7.12 -8.35
C MET A 162 12.78 7.56 -7.43
N ARG A 163 12.95 8.69 -6.76
CA ARG A 163 11.89 9.29 -5.92
C ARG A 163 10.99 10.17 -6.77
N THR A 164 9.71 10.23 -6.41
CA THR A 164 8.74 11.11 -7.08
C THR A 164 9.16 12.57 -7.03
N GLU A 165 9.77 13.00 -5.93
CA GLU A 165 10.26 14.36 -5.74
C GLU A 165 11.34 14.79 -6.73
N GLU A 166 12.20 13.88 -7.16
CA GLU A 166 13.25 14.16 -8.15
C GLU A 166 12.67 14.55 -9.52
N ASN A 167 11.38 14.23 -9.74
CA ASN A 167 10.64 14.58 -10.95
C ASN A 167 9.58 15.67 -10.73
N ALA A 168 9.59 16.36 -9.59
CA ALA A 168 8.57 17.34 -9.20
C ALA A 168 8.23 18.38 -10.28
N GLN A 169 9.26 18.87 -10.99
CA GLN A 169 9.11 19.87 -12.06
C GLN A 169 8.26 19.41 -13.26
N ASN A 170 8.05 18.10 -13.42
CA ASN A 170 7.27 17.51 -14.51
C ASN A 170 5.88 17.02 -14.03
N LEU A 171 5.54 17.25 -12.76
CA LEU A 171 4.25 16.90 -12.17
C LEU A 171 3.36 18.12 -12.06
N ALA A 172 2.05 17.89 -11.89
CA ALA A 172 1.11 18.99 -11.66
C ALA A 172 1.47 19.77 -10.39
N ALA A 173 1.36 21.09 -10.46
CA ALA A 173 1.60 21.93 -9.29
C ALA A 173 0.70 21.50 -8.12
N GLY A 174 1.29 21.38 -6.91
CA GLY A 174 0.59 20.94 -5.72
C GLY A 174 0.33 19.43 -5.59
N PHE A 175 0.70 18.60 -6.58
CA PHE A 175 0.49 17.15 -6.51
C PHE A 175 1.23 16.51 -5.33
N ILE A 176 2.52 16.83 -5.18
CA ILE A 176 3.37 16.28 -4.11
C ILE A 176 2.86 16.74 -2.74
N GLU A 177 2.53 18.02 -2.62
CA GLU A 177 1.99 18.60 -1.39
C GLU A 177 0.65 17.96 -1.00
N ALA A 178 -0.25 17.77 -1.96
CA ALA A 178 -1.54 17.12 -1.72
C ALA A 178 -1.40 15.66 -1.27
N VAL A 179 -0.51 14.91 -1.93
CA VAL A 179 -0.25 13.50 -1.55
C VAL A 179 0.46 13.43 -0.19
N ARG A 180 1.43 14.30 0.07
CA ARG A 180 2.10 14.39 1.37
C ARG A 180 1.13 14.77 2.49
N ALA A 181 0.30 15.79 2.29
CA ALA A 181 -0.68 16.21 3.29
C ALA A 181 -1.62 15.06 3.69
N ARG A 182 -1.92 14.16 2.76
CA ARG A 182 -2.82 13.03 2.99
C ARG A 182 -2.13 11.78 3.53
N TYR A 183 -0.88 11.53 3.13
CA TYR A 183 -0.20 10.26 3.38
C TYR A 183 1.17 10.39 4.05
N ALA A 184 1.57 11.61 4.50
CA ALA A 184 2.87 11.83 5.13
C ALA A 184 3.09 10.88 6.32
N GLY A 185 4.26 10.25 6.35
CA GLY A 185 4.64 9.31 7.40
C GLY A 185 4.09 7.89 7.25
N THR A 186 3.18 7.63 6.30
CA THR A 186 2.65 6.29 6.08
C THR A 186 3.61 5.42 5.25
N ARG A 187 3.54 4.10 5.43
CA ARG A 187 4.26 3.13 4.59
C ARG A 187 3.86 3.27 3.12
N LEU A 188 2.57 3.55 2.85
CA LEU A 188 2.06 3.77 1.50
C LEU A 188 2.77 4.95 0.80
N ALA A 189 2.98 6.06 1.50
CA ALA A 189 3.72 7.19 0.94
C ALA A 189 5.16 6.80 0.60
N ARG A 190 5.86 6.09 1.50
CA ARG A 190 7.22 5.59 1.23
C ARG A 190 7.28 4.66 0.03
N GLN A 191 6.31 3.75 -0.12
CA GLN A 191 6.24 2.87 -1.28
C GLN A 191 5.93 3.65 -2.57
N GLU A 192 4.89 4.48 -2.57
CA GLU A 192 4.35 5.13 -3.77
C GLU A 192 5.09 6.42 -4.16
N LEU A 193 5.78 7.10 -3.22
CA LEU A 193 6.56 8.31 -3.52
C LEU A 193 8.07 8.05 -3.49
N ASP A 194 8.56 7.35 -2.47
CA ASP A 194 10.00 7.15 -2.30
C ASP A 194 10.52 5.89 -3.01
N GLY A 195 9.60 5.01 -3.49
CA GLY A 195 9.96 3.77 -4.16
C GLY A 195 10.61 2.74 -3.21
N GLU A 196 10.23 2.77 -1.92
CA GLU A 196 10.70 1.79 -0.94
C GLU A 196 9.93 0.49 -1.04
N LEU A 197 10.64 -0.65 -0.98
CA LEU A 197 10.00 -1.95 -0.81
C LEU A 197 9.55 -2.08 0.64
N ILE A 198 8.25 -2.14 0.84
CA ILE A 198 7.66 -2.34 2.16
C ILE A 198 7.12 -3.75 2.23
N GLU A 199 7.66 -4.52 3.15
CA GLU A 199 7.21 -5.88 3.43
C GLU A 199 6.36 -5.88 4.69
N ASP A 200 5.29 -6.68 4.70
CA ASP A 200 4.59 -6.98 5.93
C ASP A 200 5.54 -7.78 6.83
N ARG A 201 5.50 -7.48 8.10
CA ARG A 201 6.31 -8.17 9.10
C ARG A 201 5.84 -9.63 9.19
N PRO A 202 6.72 -10.64 8.97
CA PRO A 202 6.28 -12.03 8.88
C PRO A 202 5.63 -12.58 10.15
N ASP A 203 5.99 -12.02 11.30
CA ASP A 203 5.48 -12.36 12.63
C ASP A 203 4.38 -11.40 13.12
N ALA A 204 3.85 -10.51 12.27
CA ALA A 204 2.73 -9.66 12.61
C ALA A 204 1.42 -10.44 12.66
N LEU A 205 0.48 -9.99 13.50
CA LEU A 205 -0.86 -10.58 13.60
C LEU A 205 -1.73 -10.32 12.37
N TRP A 206 -1.52 -9.22 11.68
CA TRP A 206 -2.24 -8.82 10.47
C TRP A 206 -1.29 -8.65 9.29
N ASN A 207 -1.81 -8.88 8.10
CA ASN A 207 -1.13 -8.58 6.84
C ASN A 207 -2.04 -7.78 5.91
N ARG A 208 -1.46 -7.19 4.87
CA ARG A 208 -2.21 -6.33 3.94
C ARG A 208 -3.37 -7.04 3.26
N ALA A 209 -3.19 -8.29 2.85
CA ALA A 209 -4.24 -9.04 2.18
C ALA A 209 -5.47 -9.19 3.08
N MET A 210 -5.26 -9.55 4.35
CA MET A 210 -6.34 -9.64 5.34
C MET A 210 -7.09 -8.32 5.53
N LEU A 211 -6.38 -7.17 5.56
CA LEU A 211 -6.99 -5.86 5.73
C LEU A 211 -7.69 -5.37 4.45
N GLU A 212 -7.20 -5.74 3.28
CA GLU A 212 -7.86 -5.47 1.99
C GLU A 212 -9.18 -6.24 1.87
N GLU A 213 -9.20 -7.51 2.28
CA GLU A 213 -10.42 -8.33 2.35
C GLU A 213 -11.43 -7.80 3.38
N ALA A 214 -10.94 -7.26 4.50
CA ALA A 214 -11.77 -6.66 5.53
C ALA A 214 -12.34 -5.28 5.15
N THR A 215 -11.91 -4.64 4.05
CA THR A 215 -12.44 -3.34 3.63
C THR A 215 -13.63 -3.53 2.69
N GLY A 216 -14.82 -3.01 3.07
CA GLY A 216 -15.99 -3.18 2.22
C GLY A 216 -17.32 -2.76 2.83
N HIS A 217 -18.38 -3.36 2.33
CA HIS A 217 -19.75 -3.07 2.73
C HIS A 217 -20.12 -3.67 4.10
N TYR A 218 -20.91 -2.94 4.85
CA TYR A 218 -21.46 -3.33 6.14
C TYR A 218 -22.97 -3.03 6.21
N GLY A 219 -23.66 -3.70 7.12
CA GLY A 219 -25.10 -3.54 7.33
C GLY A 219 -25.46 -2.35 8.23
N ALA A 220 -26.73 -2.29 8.65
CA ALA A 220 -27.20 -1.26 9.56
C ALA A 220 -26.47 -1.32 10.91
N LEU A 221 -26.08 -0.16 11.43
CA LEU A 221 -25.33 -0.06 12.68
C LEU A 221 -26.28 -0.11 13.88
N ARG A 222 -25.97 -0.93 14.88
CA ARG A 222 -26.80 -1.14 16.09
C ARG A 222 -26.19 -0.57 17.36
N ARG A 223 -24.88 -0.47 17.42
CA ARG A 223 -24.14 0.05 18.58
C ARG A 223 -22.85 0.68 18.08
N ILE A 224 -22.53 1.87 18.58
CA ILE A 224 -21.33 2.61 18.20
C ILE A 224 -20.54 2.95 19.46
N VAL A 225 -19.23 2.79 19.40
CA VAL A 225 -18.33 3.14 20.50
C VAL A 225 -17.15 3.98 19.98
N VAL A 226 -16.67 4.89 20.82
CA VAL A 226 -15.41 5.62 20.60
C VAL A 226 -14.38 5.02 21.56
N ALA A 227 -13.38 4.33 21.05
CA ALA A 227 -12.33 3.75 21.88
C ALA A 227 -11.13 4.72 21.97
N LEU A 228 -10.55 4.79 23.15
CA LEU A 228 -9.51 5.72 23.51
C LEU A 228 -8.37 4.98 24.22
N ASP A 229 -7.14 5.11 23.67
CA ASP A 229 -5.89 4.70 24.29
C ASP A 229 -5.02 5.95 24.53
N PRO A 230 -5.15 6.62 25.69
CA PRO A 230 -4.44 7.86 25.99
C PRO A 230 -2.99 7.57 26.39
N PRO A 231 -2.02 8.45 26.03
CA PRO A 231 -0.63 8.28 26.41
C PRO A 231 -0.45 8.38 27.92
N ALA A 232 0.45 7.57 28.46
CA ALA A 232 0.74 7.55 29.90
C ALA A 232 1.38 8.87 30.43
N THR A 233 1.98 9.69 29.55
CA THR A 233 2.64 10.95 29.90
C THR A 233 2.31 12.06 28.91
N SER A 234 2.23 13.30 29.41
CA SER A 234 1.92 14.50 28.60
C SER A 234 3.15 15.23 28.03
N ARG A 235 4.30 14.56 27.86
CA ARG A 235 5.52 15.19 27.32
C ARG A 235 5.38 15.40 25.81
N ARG A 236 6.05 16.44 25.27
CA ARG A 236 6.08 16.76 23.82
C ARG A 236 6.61 15.64 22.91
N THR A 237 7.25 14.64 23.47
CA THR A 237 7.75 13.42 22.83
C THR A 237 6.91 12.20 23.22
N SER A 238 5.70 12.39 23.77
CA SER A 238 4.83 11.29 24.18
C SER A 238 4.28 10.56 22.96
N ASP A 239 3.88 9.30 23.20
CA ASP A 239 3.14 8.48 22.25
C ASP A 239 1.86 9.18 21.78
N ALA A 240 1.26 8.70 20.70
CA ALA A 240 0.00 9.22 20.21
C ALA A 240 -1.13 8.90 21.20
N CYS A 241 -2.24 9.62 21.10
CA CYS A 241 -3.49 9.21 21.72
C CYS A 241 -4.29 8.44 20.67
N GLY A 242 -4.39 7.12 20.80
CA GLY A 242 -5.19 6.28 19.94
C GLY A 242 -6.68 6.61 20.10
N ILE A 243 -7.37 6.91 19.01
CA ILE A 243 -8.83 7.16 18.98
C ILE A 243 -9.41 6.45 17.77
N VAL A 244 -10.26 5.45 18.02
CA VAL A 244 -10.93 4.69 16.97
C VAL A 244 -12.44 4.69 17.22
N VAL A 245 -13.21 5.01 16.18
CA VAL A 245 -14.68 4.86 16.18
C VAL A 245 -15.02 3.54 15.52
N ALA A 246 -15.76 2.68 16.23
CA ALA A 246 -16.23 1.42 15.69
C ALA A 246 -17.68 1.13 16.09
N ALA A 247 -18.34 0.30 15.31
CA ALA A 247 -19.74 -0.07 15.50
C ALA A 247 -19.93 -1.57 15.43
N LEU A 248 -21.06 -2.04 15.91
CA LEU A 248 -21.59 -3.37 15.66
C LEU A 248 -22.68 -3.26 14.60
N ASP A 249 -22.60 -4.03 13.52
CA ASP A 249 -23.67 -4.06 12.52
C ASP A 249 -24.75 -5.12 12.83
N GLU A 250 -25.76 -5.19 11.96
CA GLU A 250 -26.88 -6.14 12.08
C GLU A 250 -26.44 -7.61 11.90
N ASP A 251 -25.32 -7.86 11.24
CA ASP A 251 -24.74 -9.18 11.03
C ASP A 251 -23.78 -9.62 12.14
N ASP A 252 -23.76 -8.92 13.30
CA ASP A 252 -22.83 -9.15 14.41
C ASP A 252 -21.35 -9.02 14.01
N ARG A 253 -21.03 -8.15 13.05
CA ARG A 253 -19.65 -7.77 12.69
C ARG A 253 -19.28 -6.45 13.35
N ALA A 254 -18.02 -6.31 13.75
CA ALA A 254 -17.47 -5.03 14.14
C ALA A 254 -17.09 -4.22 12.88
N VAL A 255 -17.55 -2.99 12.79
CA VAL A 255 -17.26 -2.06 11.70
C VAL A 255 -16.37 -0.94 12.20
N VAL A 256 -15.15 -0.85 11.71
CA VAL A 256 -14.23 0.25 12.01
C VAL A 256 -14.61 1.42 11.11
N LEU A 257 -15.15 2.48 11.72
CA LEU A 257 -15.70 3.64 10.99
C LEU A 257 -14.65 4.70 10.74
N GLN A 258 -13.79 4.98 11.73
CA GLN A 258 -12.79 6.04 11.64
C GLN A 258 -11.61 5.79 12.56
N ASP A 259 -10.39 6.03 12.06
CA ASP A 259 -9.21 6.32 12.86
C ASP A 259 -9.10 7.85 13.01
N ALA A 260 -9.18 8.33 14.24
CA ALA A 260 -9.12 9.75 14.59
C ALA A 260 -7.96 10.04 15.58
N THR A 261 -6.97 9.18 15.61
CA THR A 261 -5.79 9.25 16.48
C THR A 261 -5.07 10.60 16.37
N MET A 262 -4.61 11.11 17.49
CA MET A 262 -3.94 12.40 17.59
C MET A 262 -2.49 12.23 18.06
N ASN A 263 -1.53 12.76 17.30
CA ASN A 263 -0.12 12.78 17.68
C ASN A 263 0.16 13.96 18.63
N ALA A 264 0.96 13.73 19.68
CA ALA A 264 1.43 14.75 20.61
C ALA A 264 0.31 15.64 21.20
N ALA A 265 -0.88 15.10 21.41
CA ALA A 265 -2.04 15.82 21.88
C ALA A 265 -2.02 16.03 23.41
N ARG A 266 -2.44 17.22 23.88
CA ARG A 266 -2.65 17.48 25.29
C ARG A 266 -3.93 16.78 25.79
N PRO A 267 -4.07 16.45 27.09
CA PRO A 267 -5.25 15.80 27.63
C PRO A 267 -6.58 16.44 27.24
N GLN A 268 -6.65 17.76 27.24
CA GLN A 268 -7.86 18.49 26.86
C GLN A 268 -8.19 18.35 25.37
N ASP A 269 -7.18 18.27 24.49
CA ASP A 269 -7.36 18.22 23.04
C ASP A 269 -7.91 16.85 22.62
N TRP A 270 -7.32 15.74 23.10
CA TRP A 270 -7.85 14.41 22.76
C TRP A 270 -9.21 14.14 23.43
N ALA A 271 -9.46 14.66 24.63
CA ALA A 271 -10.77 14.53 25.27
C ALA A 271 -11.85 15.30 24.49
N ALA A 272 -11.57 16.54 24.08
CA ALA A 272 -12.49 17.30 23.22
C ALA A 272 -12.75 16.58 21.91
N ARG A 273 -11.74 15.96 21.29
CA ARG A 273 -11.87 15.18 20.06
C ARG A 273 -12.75 13.93 20.28
N ALA A 274 -12.51 13.16 21.33
CA ALA A 274 -13.28 11.97 21.67
C ALA A 274 -14.77 12.30 21.92
N VAL A 275 -15.05 13.39 22.67
CA VAL A 275 -16.42 13.88 22.92
C VAL A 275 -17.08 14.38 21.63
N ALA A 276 -16.33 15.07 20.77
CA ALA A 276 -16.85 15.50 19.46
C ALA A 276 -17.25 14.31 18.58
N LEU A 277 -16.42 13.26 18.54
CA LEU A 277 -16.73 12.02 17.82
C LEU A 277 -17.92 11.27 18.42
N TYR A 278 -18.00 11.19 19.77
CA TYR A 278 -19.14 10.62 20.46
C TYR A 278 -20.46 11.27 20.00
N ARG A 279 -20.49 12.59 19.93
CA ARG A 279 -21.67 13.34 19.45
C ARG A 279 -21.90 13.18 17.96
N GLN A 280 -20.83 13.25 17.14
CA GLN A 280 -20.91 13.15 15.67
C GLN A 280 -21.49 11.82 15.20
N TYR A 281 -21.09 10.72 15.86
CA TYR A 281 -21.53 9.36 15.53
C TYR A 281 -22.73 8.89 16.35
N GLU A 282 -23.27 9.74 17.22
CA GLU A 282 -24.32 9.35 18.18
C GLU A 282 -23.93 8.05 18.93
N ALA A 283 -22.66 7.98 19.38
CA ALA A 283 -22.12 6.77 19.98
C ALA A 283 -22.78 6.46 21.34
N ASP A 284 -22.79 5.18 21.74
CA ASP A 284 -23.36 4.74 23.01
C ASP A 284 -22.47 5.05 24.21
N CYS A 285 -21.15 4.99 24.02
CA CYS A 285 -20.18 5.31 25.07
C CYS A 285 -18.76 5.56 24.52
N ILE A 286 -17.91 6.14 25.37
CA ILE A 286 -16.47 6.16 25.18
C ILE A 286 -15.85 5.01 25.98
N VAL A 287 -15.09 4.12 25.33
CA VAL A 287 -14.32 3.03 25.94
C VAL A 287 -12.89 3.52 26.12
N ALA A 288 -12.43 3.72 27.34
CA ALA A 288 -11.12 4.31 27.62
C ALA A 288 -10.21 3.37 28.42
N GLU A 289 -8.97 3.17 27.94
CA GLU A 289 -7.96 2.44 28.70
C GLU A 289 -7.50 3.27 29.93
N VAL A 290 -7.45 2.64 31.11
CA VAL A 290 -7.19 3.31 32.39
C VAL A 290 -6.13 2.55 33.20
N ASN A 291 -4.94 2.32 32.67
CA ASN A 291 -3.91 1.53 33.35
C ASN A 291 -3.22 2.27 34.49
N GLN A 292 -2.56 3.39 34.20
CA GLN A 292 -1.93 4.24 35.20
C GLN A 292 -2.57 5.63 35.16
N GLY A 293 -3.32 6.00 36.20
CA GLY A 293 -4.05 7.26 36.25
C GLY A 293 -5.50 7.17 35.77
N GLY A 294 -6.17 6.04 35.95
CA GLY A 294 -7.53 5.77 35.46
C GLY A 294 -8.59 6.80 35.85
N GLU A 295 -8.50 7.35 37.04
CA GLU A 295 -9.34 8.47 37.49
C GLU A 295 -9.08 9.74 36.69
N MET A 296 -7.84 9.96 36.21
CA MET A 296 -7.47 11.13 35.43
C MET A 296 -8.13 11.11 34.04
N VAL A 297 -8.15 9.99 33.34
CA VAL A 297 -8.77 9.90 32.00
C VAL A 297 -10.25 10.21 32.05
N ALA A 298 -10.98 9.56 32.98
CA ALA A 298 -12.38 9.84 33.21
C ALA A 298 -12.63 11.29 33.64
N ALA A 299 -11.78 11.83 34.53
CA ALA A 299 -11.87 13.22 35.00
C ALA A 299 -11.69 14.23 33.87
N VAL A 300 -10.70 14.01 32.96
CA VAL A 300 -10.47 14.88 31.82
C VAL A 300 -11.67 14.84 30.84
N LEU A 301 -12.20 13.66 30.53
CA LEU A 301 -13.42 13.52 29.70
C LEU A 301 -14.63 14.22 30.35
N ASN A 302 -14.85 14.02 31.65
CA ASN A 302 -15.93 14.65 32.40
C ASN A 302 -15.78 16.18 32.51
N THR A 303 -14.56 16.70 32.44
CA THR A 303 -14.35 18.16 32.39
C THR A 303 -14.85 18.76 31.08
N VAL A 304 -14.79 17.98 29.97
CA VAL A 304 -15.30 18.41 28.66
C VAL A 304 -16.82 18.27 28.60
N ASP A 305 -17.33 17.08 29.02
CA ASP A 305 -18.76 16.81 29.05
C ASP A 305 -19.10 15.71 30.09
N PRO A 306 -19.67 16.05 31.22
CA PRO A 306 -20.01 15.08 32.28
C PRO A 306 -21.17 14.14 31.91
N ALA A 307 -21.91 14.43 30.85
CA ALA A 307 -23.05 13.60 30.41
C ALA A 307 -22.61 12.42 29.53
N VAL A 308 -21.36 12.37 29.06
CA VAL A 308 -20.87 11.31 28.19
C VAL A 308 -20.58 10.04 29.00
N PRO A 309 -21.21 8.89 28.65
CA PRO A 309 -20.92 7.62 29.32
C PRO A 309 -19.49 7.16 29.01
N VAL A 310 -18.65 7.01 30.04
CA VAL A 310 -17.29 6.51 29.92
C VAL A 310 -17.19 5.11 30.51
N LYS A 311 -16.82 4.13 29.68
CA LYS A 311 -16.52 2.76 30.11
C LYS A 311 -15.02 2.60 30.29
N ALA A 312 -14.55 2.57 31.51
CA ALA A 312 -13.16 2.31 31.84
C ALA A 312 -12.79 0.84 31.58
N VAL A 313 -11.72 0.59 30.85
CA VAL A 313 -11.14 -0.73 30.61
C VAL A 313 -9.70 -0.76 31.13
N ARG A 314 -9.28 -1.93 31.63
CA ARG A 314 -7.92 -2.11 32.18
C ARG A 314 -7.20 -3.25 31.47
N ALA A 315 -5.97 -3.01 31.07
CA ALA A 315 -5.12 -4.05 30.52
C ALA A 315 -4.66 -5.00 31.62
N THR A 316 -5.14 -6.24 31.56
CA THR A 316 -4.72 -7.32 32.47
C THR A 316 -3.69 -8.25 31.82
N ARG A 317 -3.46 -8.09 30.50
CA ARG A 317 -2.53 -8.89 29.67
C ARG A 317 -1.72 -7.95 28.77
N GLY A 318 -0.58 -8.43 28.28
CA GLY A 318 0.23 -7.70 27.31
C GLY A 318 -0.54 -7.39 26.02
N LYS A 319 -0.11 -6.36 25.29
CA LYS A 319 -0.75 -5.88 24.04
C LYS A 319 -0.94 -7.00 23.02
N TRP A 320 0.07 -7.85 22.82
CA TRP A 320 0.00 -9.00 21.92
C TRP A 320 -1.16 -9.95 22.25
N LEU A 321 -1.25 -10.39 23.52
CA LEU A 321 -2.29 -11.34 23.97
C LEU A 321 -3.72 -10.75 23.92
N ARG A 322 -3.85 -9.43 23.90
CA ARG A 322 -5.15 -8.74 23.71
C ARG A 322 -5.51 -8.63 22.24
N ALA A 323 -4.52 -8.42 21.39
CA ALA A 323 -4.65 -8.25 19.95
C ALA A 323 -4.93 -9.57 19.22
N GLU A 324 -4.35 -10.69 19.67
CA GLU A 324 -4.48 -12.00 19.04
C GLU A 324 -5.95 -12.45 18.83
N PRO A 325 -6.88 -12.37 19.81
CA PRO A 325 -8.28 -12.70 19.58
C PRO A 325 -8.96 -11.78 18.55
N VAL A 326 -8.55 -10.51 18.47
CA VAL A 326 -9.06 -9.56 17.49
C VAL A 326 -8.58 -9.92 16.08
N ALA A 327 -7.31 -10.28 15.92
CA ALA A 327 -6.77 -10.77 14.65
C ALA A 327 -7.50 -12.04 14.15
N ALA A 328 -7.85 -12.95 15.07
CA ALA A 328 -8.68 -14.11 14.74
C ALA A 328 -10.08 -13.73 14.23
N LEU A 329 -10.68 -12.65 14.73
CA LEU A 329 -11.96 -12.14 14.21
C LEU A 329 -11.83 -11.57 12.80
N TYR A 330 -10.70 -10.92 12.46
CA TYR A 330 -10.40 -10.50 11.08
C TYR A 330 -10.32 -11.71 10.14
N ALA A 331 -9.58 -12.75 10.52
CA ALA A 331 -9.48 -13.98 9.73
C ALA A 331 -10.83 -14.70 9.53
N GLN A 332 -11.81 -14.44 10.40
CA GLN A 332 -13.18 -14.97 10.31
C GLN A 332 -14.12 -14.05 9.51
N GLY A 333 -13.67 -12.93 8.97
CA GLY A 333 -14.50 -11.94 8.29
C GLY A 333 -15.49 -11.21 9.22
N ARG A 334 -15.21 -11.19 10.53
CA ARG A 334 -16.09 -10.58 11.54
C ARG A 334 -15.72 -9.14 11.89
N VAL A 335 -14.70 -8.59 11.25
CA VAL A 335 -14.33 -7.17 11.35
C VAL A 335 -14.27 -6.59 9.96
N VAL A 336 -14.88 -5.42 9.77
CA VAL A 336 -14.94 -4.72 8.49
C VAL A 336 -14.42 -3.30 8.68
N HIS A 337 -13.63 -2.80 7.74
CA HIS A 337 -13.26 -1.39 7.65
C HIS A 337 -14.22 -0.67 6.69
N ALA A 338 -14.88 0.39 7.14
CA ALA A 338 -15.79 1.19 6.33
C ALA A 338 -15.05 1.90 5.17
N ALA A 339 -13.76 2.19 5.36
CA ALA A 339 -12.85 2.76 4.37
C ALA A 339 -11.41 2.38 4.70
N ARG A 340 -10.50 2.62 3.75
CA ARG A 340 -9.05 2.45 4.02
C ARG A 340 -8.59 3.44 5.09
N MET A 341 -7.81 2.94 6.04
CA MET A 341 -7.22 3.70 7.15
C MET A 341 -5.70 3.46 7.18
N PRO A 342 -4.94 4.08 6.26
CA PRO A 342 -3.54 3.70 6.00
C PRO A 342 -2.63 3.68 7.23
N GLU A 343 -2.76 4.67 8.13
CA GLU A 343 -1.91 4.77 9.32
C GLU A 343 -2.21 3.69 10.36
N LEU A 344 -3.50 3.34 10.56
CA LEU A 344 -3.92 2.25 11.41
C LEU A 344 -3.50 0.90 10.81
N GLU A 345 -3.76 0.70 9.51
CA GLU A 345 -3.38 -0.52 8.79
C GLU A 345 -1.88 -0.76 8.80
N ASP A 346 -1.07 0.32 8.69
CA ASP A 346 0.40 0.26 8.76
C ASP A 346 0.86 -0.22 10.13
N GLU A 347 0.26 0.31 11.20
CA GLU A 347 0.59 -0.06 12.56
C GLU A 347 0.20 -1.52 12.85
N MET A 348 -0.97 -1.97 12.37
CA MET A 348 -1.41 -3.36 12.48
C MET A 348 -0.47 -4.34 11.78
N CYS A 349 -0.04 -4.03 10.55
CA CYS A 349 0.87 -4.89 9.77
C CYS A 349 2.32 -4.86 10.29
N ASP A 350 2.68 -3.89 11.14
CA ASP A 350 4.00 -3.80 11.79
C ASP A 350 4.01 -4.36 13.22
N PHE A 351 2.85 -4.70 13.79
CA PHE A 351 2.73 -5.16 15.16
C PHE A 351 3.05 -6.65 15.30
N GLY A 352 4.21 -6.95 15.87
CA GLY A 352 4.71 -8.29 16.18
C GLY A 352 4.75 -8.57 17.69
N PRO A 353 5.24 -9.76 18.11
CA PRO A 353 5.33 -10.16 19.52
C PRO A 353 6.09 -9.18 20.42
N GLU A 354 7.13 -8.54 19.86
CA GLU A 354 7.98 -7.55 20.55
C GLU A 354 7.45 -6.10 20.40
N GLY A 355 6.24 -5.91 19.84
CA GLY A 355 5.68 -4.60 19.54
C GLY A 355 5.96 -4.13 18.11
N LEU A 356 5.91 -2.81 17.85
CA LEU A 356 6.23 -2.22 16.56
C LEU A 356 7.75 -2.26 16.28
N SER A 357 8.13 -2.46 15.03
CA SER A 357 9.54 -2.49 14.60
C SER A 357 10.33 -1.23 14.96
N GLY A 358 9.66 -0.07 15.03
CA GLY A 358 10.24 1.22 15.42
C GLY A 358 10.30 1.47 16.93
N GLY A 359 9.89 0.50 17.78
CA GLY A 359 9.90 0.62 19.24
C GLY A 359 8.88 1.63 19.82
N ARG A 360 8.00 2.19 18.98
CA ARG A 360 6.91 3.08 19.41
C ARG A 360 5.75 2.27 19.96
N SER A 361 4.85 2.93 20.72
CA SER A 361 3.60 2.31 21.16
C SER A 361 2.62 2.15 19.99
N PRO A 362 1.90 1.03 19.88
CA PRO A 362 0.88 0.80 18.85
C PRO A 362 -0.48 1.40 19.28
N ASP A 363 -0.54 2.70 19.50
CA ASP A 363 -1.67 3.37 20.14
C ASP A 363 -2.96 3.31 19.30
N ARG A 364 -2.87 3.37 17.96
CA ARG A 364 -4.01 3.21 17.05
C ARG A 364 -4.59 1.81 17.12
N MET A 365 -3.68 0.83 17.03
CA MET A 365 -4.05 -0.59 17.09
C MET A 365 -4.63 -0.95 18.46
N ASP A 366 -4.08 -0.44 19.56
CA ASP A 366 -4.63 -0.67 20.89
C ASP A 366 -6.04 -0.09 21.05
N ALA A 367 -6.30 1.12 20.54
CA ALA A 367 -7.64 1.71 20.53
C ALA A 367 -8.61 0.84 19.69
N LEU A 368 -8.18 0.35 18.51
CA LEU A 368 -8.98 -0.59 17.71
C LEU A 368 -9.28 -1.88 18.48
N VAL A 369 -8.26 -2.46 19.13
CA VAL A 369 -8.41 -3.70 19.92
C VAL A 369 -9.44 -3.51 21.03
N TRP A 370 -9.42 -2.38 21.74
CA TRP A 370 -10.41 -2.08 22.76
C TRP A 370 -11.82 -1.91 22.20
N ALA A 371 -11.98 -1.24 21.05
CA ALA A 371 -13.28 -1.10 20.40
C ALA A 371 -13.87 -2.46 20.01
N VAL A 372 -13.09 -3.30 19.30
CA VAL A 372 -13.54 -4.64 18.86
C VAL A 372 -13.78 -5.56 20.04
N HIS A 373 -12.94 -5.48 21.09
CA HIS A 373 -13.13 -6.24 22.30
C HIS A 373 -14.46 -5.89 22.99
N ASP A 374 -14.79 -4.60 23.11
CA ASP A 374 -16.06 -4.16 23.70
C ASP A 374 -17.27 -4.61 22.90
N LEU A 375 -17.18 -4.52 21.57
CA LEU A 375 -18.28 -4.87 20.66
C LEU A 375 -18.55 -6.37 20.56
N LEU A 376 -17.48 -7.20 20.48
CA LEU A 376 -17.59 -8.62 20.16
C LEU A 376 -17.17 -9.58 21.27
N LEU A 377 -16.16 -9.24 22.07
CA LEU A 377 -15.57 -10.15 23.06
C LEU A 377 -16.02 -9.85 24.48
N GLY A 378 -16.32 -8.60 24.83
CA GLY A 378 -16.75 -8.16 26.17
C GLY A 378 -18.23 -8.46 26.51
N ARG A 379 -18.99 -8.99 25.58
CA ARG A 379 -20.36 -9.43 25.84
C ARG A 379 -20.34 -10.77 26.58
N ALA A 380 -20.60 -10.75 27.89
CA ALA A 380 -21.06 -11.94 28.56
C ALA A 380 -22.26 -12.48 27.77
N ARG A 381 -22.14 -13.67 27.18
CA ARG A 381 -23.29 -14.37 26.58
C ARG A 381 -24.33 -14.48 27.67
N ARG A 382 -25.41 -13.69 27.62
CA ARG A 382 -26.57 -13.94 28.47
C ARG A 382 -27.01 -15.37 28.16
N PRO A 383 -27.08 -16.27 29.14
CA PRO A 383 -27.52 -17.62 28.90
C PRO A 383 -28.95 -17.54 28.34
N ARG A 384 -29.15 -18.03 27.11
CA ARG A 384 -30.51 -18.23 26.58
C ARG A 384 -31.07 -19.44 27.29
N ILE A 385 -32.02 -19.24 28.22
CA ILE A 385 -32.84 -20.30 28.74
C ILE A 385 -33.72 -20.76 27.56
N ARG A 386 -33.42 -21.92 27.01
CA ARG A 386 -34.35 -22.61 26.10
C ARG A 386 -35.34 -23.34 26.96
N ASN A 387 -36.57 -22.87 27.06
CA ASN A 387 -37.70 -23.70 27.51
C ASN A 387 -37.93 -24.72 26.40
N LEU A 388 -37.53 -25.97 26.64
CA LEU A 388 -37.97 -27.12 25.88
C LEU A 388 -39.38 -27.44 26.35
N SER A 389 -40.42 -27.04 25.61
CA SER A 389 -41.81 -27.53 25.72
C SER A 389 -41.95 -28.76 24.83
#